data_30b1e8008672c76c67247978b5d929a5
#
_entry.id   30b1e8008672c76c67247978b5d929a5
#
_cell.length_a   1.000
_cell.length_b   1.000
_cell.length_c   1.000
_cell.angle_alpha   90.00
_cell.angle_beta   90.00
_cell.angle_gamma   90.00
#
_symmetry.space_group_name_H-M   'P 1'
#
loop_
_entity.id
_entity.type
_entity.pdbx_description
1 polymer ?
#
loop_
_entity_poly.entity_id
_entity_poly.type
_entity_poly.pdbx_seq_one_letter_code
_entity_poly.pdbx_strand_id
1 'polypeptide(L)'
;MGNKFLIVGLGNPGRQYAKTRHNAGFVVVDEIARRHNLTSFTEERRALTVSGRIGNHSVILAKPQTHMNLSGESVRALMDYYNIDLMNLIVIYDDLDLPLGTLRLREGGGHGGQNGVRNIIKHAGTKDFARVRFGIGRPAGKMRARDYVLQKFSNDDALLANKVMETAANAVEFWLDEGIKHAMSRFNGDITENGTESKPDAKEQLKVAQRAHELNPDDPKPLQEMIRLHKKMRNLDDAVRGHLMLAELYNRQDKPKQMLHEWEVATKIRPALIDVREEVAITYEEQGNTKRAVHTWLKLAQYHNAQGEIDNALAATQEAIRLDPENAKAMSYQVEFTNKLTM
;
A
#
# COMPACT_ATOMS: atom_id res chain seq x y z
N MET A 1 -26.38 -5.29 4.06
CA MET A 1 -25.65 -5.48 5.33
C MET A 1 -24.18 -5.68 4.97
N GLY A 2 -23.26 -4.90 5.55
CA GLY A 2 -21.82 -5.03 5.26
C GLY A 2 -21.28 -6.39 5.67
N ASN A 3 -20.30 -6.92 4.94
CA ASN A 3 -19.64 -8.18 5.25
C ASN A 3 -19.01 -8.12 6.65
N LYS A 4 -19.26 -9.14 7.46
CA LYS A 4 -18.60 -9.29 8.76
C LYS A 4 -17.33 -10.11 8.60
N PHE A 5 -16.28 -9.75 9.33
CA PHE A 5 -15.01 -10.46 9.35
C PHE A 5 -14.85 -11.22 10.68
N LEU A 6 -14.33 -12.46 10.60
CA LEU A 6 -14.01 -13.27 11.78
C LEU A 6 -12.48 -13.40 11.90
N ILE A 7 -11.95 -12.85 12.99
CA ILE A 7 -10.53 -12.87 13.32
C ILE A 7 -10.33 -13.83 14.47
N VAL A 8 -9.69 -14.97 14.22
CA VAL A 8 -9.52 -16.05 15.18
C VAL A 8 -8.06 -16.16 15.59
N GLY A 9 -7.77 -15.97 16.86
CA GLY A 9 -6.49 -16.37 17.44
C GLY A 9 -6.58 -17.79 17.99
N LEU A 10 -5.58 -18.64 17.71
CA LEU A 10 -5.51 -19.97 18.29
C LEU A 10 -4.68 -19.99 19.59
N GLY A 11 -5.09 -20.82 20.52
CA GLY A 11 -4.47 -21.02 21.81
C GLY A 11 -5.19 -22.09 22.62
N ASN A 12 -4.67 -22.40 23.79
CA ASN A 12 -5.32 -23.26 24.79
C ASN A 12 -5.93 -22.41 25.91
N PRO A 13 -7.12 -22.74 26.40
CA PRO A 13 -7.74 -22.04 27.54
C PRO A 13 -7.01 -22.34 28.86
N GLY A 14 -7.06 -21.39 29.77
CA GLY A 14 -6.51 -21.52 31.10
C GLY A 14 -5.29 -20.67 31.39
N ARG A 15 -5.16 -20.16 32.61
CA ARG A 15 -4.09 -19.23 33.03
C ARG A 15 -2.67 -19.77 32.83
N GLN A 16 -2.50 -21.10 32.97
CA GLN A 16 -1.21 -21.78 32.77
C GLN A 16 -0.69 -21.64 31.33
N TYR A 17 -1.55 -21.48 30.33
CA TYR A 17 -1.18 -21.35 28.93
C TYR A 17 -1.08 -19.91 28.42
N ALA A 18 -1.56 -18.92 29.17
CA ALA A 18 -1.74 -17.54 28.74
C ALA A 18 -0.49 -16.88 28.13
N LYS A 19 0.71 -17.29 28.58
CA LYS A 19 1.99 -16.73 28.11
C LYS A 19 2.84 -17.75 27.34
N THR A 20 2.27 -18.86 26.92
CA THR A 20 3.00 -19.88 26.15
C THR A 20 3.07 -19.52 24.66
N ARG A 21 4.06 -20.08 23.96
CA ARG A 21 4.21 -19.90 22.51
C ARG A 21 2.96 -20.30 21.75
N HIS A 22 2.26 -21.36 22.21
CA HIS A 22 1.04 -21.88 21.58
C HIS A 22 -0.16 -20.92 21.67
N ASN A 23 -0.09 -19.94 22.59
CA ASN A 23 -1.11 -18.90 22.75
C ASN A 23 -0.78 -17.59 22.02
N ALA A 24 0.22 -17.56 21.12
CA ALA A 24 0.57 -16.39 20.33
C ALA A 24 -0.64 -15.81 19.58
N GLY A 25 -1.53 -16.68 19.04
CA GLY A 25 -2.77 -16.25 18.40
C GLY A 25 -3.71 -15.49 19.33
N PHE A 26 -3.89 -15.97 20.57
CA PHE A 26 -4.72 -15.29 21.58
C PHE A 26 -4.17 -13.91 21.90
N VAL A 27 -2.84 -13.80 22.07
CA VAL A 27 -2.17 -12.53 22.40
C VAL A 27 -2.33 -11.50 21.28
N VAL A 28 -2.23 -11.91 20.01
CA VAL A 28 -2.48 -11.00 18.88
C VAL A 28 -3.92 -10.51 18.84
N VAL A 29 -4.91 -11.40 19.10
CA VAL A 29 -6.32 -10.99 19.20
C VAL A 29 -6.55 -10.03 20.37
N ASP A 30 -5.92 -10.26 21.52
CA ASP A 30 -6.00 -9.34 22.66
C ASP A 30 -5.37 -7.98 22.35
N GLU A 31 -4.27 -7.95 21.60
CA GLU A 31 -3.64 -6.70 21.17
C GLU A 31 -4.54 -5.92 20.19
N ILE A 32 -5.16 -6.58 19.19
CA ILE A 32 -6.13 -5.95 18.30
C ILE A 32 -7.32 -5.41 19.11
N ALA A 33 -7.86 -6.19 20.04
CA ALA A 33 -8.97 -5.78 20.89
C ALA A 33 -8.62 -4.53 21.72
N ARG A 34 -7.42 -4.49 22.31
CA ARG A 34 -6.93 -3.35 23.11
C ARG A 34 -6.82 -2.07 22.27
N ARG A 35 -6.28 -2.16 21.05
CA ARG A 35 -6.11 -1.02 20.12
C ARG A 35 -7.44 -0.36 19.74
N HIS A 36 -8.49 -1.17 19.62
CA HIS A 36 -9.80 -0.72 19.17
C HIS A 36 -10.85 -0.62 20.30
N ASN A 37 -10.40 -0.69 21.57
CA ASN A 37 -11.27 -0.64 22.76
C ASN A 37 -12.36 -1.73 22.78
N LEU A 38 -12.08 -2.90 22.20
CA LEU A 38 -12.96 -4.07 22.14
C LEU A 38 -12.59 -5.08 23.23
N THR A 39 -12.64 -4.67 24.50
CA THR A 39 -12.08 -5.47 25.62
C THR A 39 -13.10 -6.33 26.36
N SER A 40 -14.41 -6.17 26.10
CA SER A 40 -15.49 -6.89 26.79
C SER A 40 -15.79 -8.22 26.11
N PHE A 41 -14.90 -9.20 26.26
CA PHE A 41 -15.12 -10.55 25.75
C PHE A 41 -16.20 -11.29 26.51
N THR A 42 -17.10 -11.96 25.80
CA THR A 42 -18.14 -12.85 26.33
C THR A 42 -17.95 -14.27 25.81
N GLU A 43 -18.39 -15.27 26.56
CA GLU A 43 -18.32 -16.66 26.11
C GLU A 43 -19.49 -16.97 25.18
N GLU A 44 -19.17 -17.38 23.98
CA GLU A 44 -20.11 -17.73 22.92
C GLU A 44 -19.55 -18.81 22.00
N ARG A 45 -20.37 -19.79 21.61
CA ARG A 45 -19.99 -20.86 20.69
C ARG A 45 -18.64 -21.52 21.03
N ARG A 46 -18.39 -21.72 22.34
CA ARG A 46 -17.13 -22.28 22.87
C ARG A 46 -15.90 -21.43 22.55
N ALA A 47 -16.08 -20.12 22.44
CA ALA A 47 -15.02 -19.12 22.31
C ALA A 47 -15.27 -17.93 23.22
N LEU A 48 -14.24 -17.21 23.61
CA LEU A 48 -14.33 -15.83 24.03
C LEU A 48 -14.42 -14.95 22.80
N THR A 49 -15.51 -14.21 22.66
CA THR A 49 -15.76 -13.34 21.51
C THR A 49 -16.04 -11.90 21.94
N VAL A 50 -15.68 -10.97 21.08
CA VAL A 50 -16.13 -9.59 21.14
C VAL A 50 -16.42 -9.10 19.73
N SER A 51 -17.56 -8.43 19.56
CA SER A 51 -17.96 -7.83 18.29
C SER A 51 -17.76 -6.32 18.32
N GLY A 52 -17.36 -5.74 17.20
CA GLY A 52 -17.16 -4.30 17.10
C GLY A 52 -16.82 -3.84 15.68
N ARG A 53 -16.14 -2.69 15.60
CA ARG A 53 -15.68 -2.11 14.33
C ARG A 53 -14.19 -1.81 14.38
N ILE A 54 -13.52 -2.11 13.28
CA ILE A 54 -12.15 -1.67 12.99
C ILE A 54 -12.22 -0.87 11.68
N GLY A 55 -11.99 0.42 11.75
CA GLY A 55 -12.24 1.31 10.61
C GLY A 55 -13.70 1.21 10.12
N ASN A 56 -13.89 0.88 8.86
CA ASN A 56 -15.21 0.70 8.25
C ASN A 56 -15.75 -0.74 8.32
N HIS A 57 -15.00 -1.69 8.90
CA HIS A 57 -15.33 -3.11 8.91
C HIS A 57 -16.01 -3.54 10.20
N SER A 58 -17.08 -4.34 10.09
CA SER A 58 -17.66 -5.07 11.21
C SER A 58 -16.82 -6.31 11.48
N VAL A 59 -16.33 -6.47 12.69
CA VAL A 59 -15.44 -7.57 13.07
C VAL A 59 -15.95 -8.35 14.27
N ILE A 60 -15.61 -9.63 14.31
CA ILE A 60 -15.74 -10.51 15.47
C ILE A 60 -14.33 -11.01 15.76
N LEU A 61 -13.81 -10.64 16.93
CA LEU A 61 -12.57 -11.19 17.47
C LEU A 61 -12.89 -12.41 18.29
N ALA A 62 -12.20 -13.52 18.07
CA ALA A 62 -12.52 -14.78 18.71
C ALA A 62 -11.27 -15.52 19.21
N LYS A 63 -11.38 -16.05 20.45
CA LYS A 63 -10.40 -16.94 21.09
C LYS A 63 -11.12 -18.23 21.46
N PRO A 64 -11.02 -19.34 20.67
CA PRO A 64 -11.65 -20.62 21.00
C PRO A 64 -11.28 -21.09 22.40
N GLN A 65 -12.28 -21.46 23.20
CA GLN A 65 -12.09 -21.99 24.55
C GLN A 65 -12.10 -23.54 24.55
N THR A 66 -11.90 -24.12 23.40
CA THR A 66 -11.60 -25.56 23.22
C THR A 66 -10.11 -25.79 23.38
N HIS A 67 -9.71 -27.06 23.62
CA HIS A 67 -8.30 -27.41 23.38
C HIS A 67 -7.94 -27.21 21.91
N MET A 68 -6.65 -26.97 21.64
CA MET A 68 -6.13 -26.65 20.30
C MET A 68 -6.66 -27.59 19.20
N ASN A 69 -6.68 -28.90 19.45
CA ASN A 69 -7.13 -29.93 18.51
C ASN A 69 -8.66 -29.95 18.24
N LEU A 70 -9.44 -29.10 18.91
CA LEU A 70 -10.89 -28.95 18.76
C LEU A 70 -11.31 -27.54 18.33
N SER A 71 -10.34 -26.70 17.95
CA SER A 71 -10.60 -25.29 17.60
C SER A 71 -11.58 -25.15 16.42
N GLY A 72 -11.60 -26.09 15.48
CA GLY A 72 -12.50 -26.06 14.33
C GLY A 72 -13.97 -26.18 14.69
N GLU A 73 -14.32 -26.84 15.79
CA GLU A 73 -15.70 -26.93 16.27
C GLU A 73 -16.25 -25.54 16.64
N SER A 74 -15.45 -24.75 17.35
CA SER A 74 -15.80 -23.39 17.74
C SER A 74 -15.82 -22.45 16.53
N VAL A 75 -14.78 -22.51 15.68
CA VAL A 75 -14.68 -21.64 14.49
C VAL A 75 -15.85 -21.89 13.53
N ARG A 76 -16.21 -23.17 13.28
CA ARG A 76 -17.37 -23.50 12.44
C ARG A 76 -18.67 -22.97 13.04
N ALA A 77 -18.89 -23.17 14.32
CA ALA A 77 -20.10 -22.70 15.01
C ALA A 77 -20.22 -21.15 14.97
N LEU A 78 -19.09 -20.41 15.06
CA LEU A 78 -19.07 -18.96 14.92
C LEU A 78 -19.37 -18.52 13.49
N MET A 79 -18.77 -19.18 12.49
CA MET A 79 -19.04 -18.89 11.08
C MET A 79 -20.51 -19.07 10.73
N ASP A 80 -21.11 -20.19 11.16
CA ASP A 80 -22.53 -20.46 10.92
C ASP A 80 -23.46 -19.47 11.63
N TYR A 81 -23.15 -19.13 12.89
CA TYR A 81 -23.96 -18.22 13.69
C TYR A 81 -23.95 -16.78 13.14
N TYR A 82 -22.77 -16.29 12.74
CA TYR A 82 -22.63 -14.92 12.24
C TYR A 82 -22.76 -14.81 10.72
N ASN A 83 -22.99 -15.92 10.02
CA ASN A 83 -23.05 -16.03 8.56
C ASN A 83 -21.77 -15.46 7.91
N ILE A 84 -20.61 -16.00 8.31
CA ILE A 84 -19.28 -15.56 7.84
C ILE A 84 -18.83 -16.44 6.67
N ASP A 85 -18.53 -15.82 5.55
CA ASP A 85 -17.88 -16.48 4.43
C ASP A 85 -16.41 -16.77 4.71
N LEU A 86 -15.87 -17.86 4.12
CA LEU A 86 -14.47 -18.24 4.30
C LEU A 86 -13.47 -17.15 3.88
N MET A 87 -13.82 -16.33 2.89
CA MET A 87 -12.99 -15.21 2.46
C MET A 87 -12.84 -14.10 3.51
N ASN A 88 -13.77 -14.06 4.47
CA ASN A 88 -13.80 -13.12 5.60
C ASN A 88 -13.28 -13.73 6.90
N LEU A 89 -12.70 -14.94 6.84
CA LEU A 89 -12.05 -15.61 7.98
C LEU A 89 -10.53 -15.44 7.88
N ILE A 90 -9.91 -15.00 8.99
CA ILE A 90 -8.45 -15.06 9.18
C ILE A 90 -8.13 -15.79 10.49
N VAL A 91 -7.13 -16.69 10.43
CA VAL A 91 -6.71 -17.51 11.59
C VAL A 91 -5.24 -17.23 11.91
N ILE A 92 -4.97 -16.87 13.16
CA ILE A 92 -3.65 -16.49 13.68
C ILE A 92 -3.15 -17.62 14.60
N TYR A 93 -1.94 -18.14 14.34
CA TYR A 93 -1.37 -19.24 15.07
C TYR A 93 0.16 -19.29 15.06
N ASP A 94 0.74 -20.04 16.03
CA ASP A 94 2.15 -20.33 16.14
C ASP A 94 2.62 -21.35 15.10
N ASP A 95 3.84 -21.16 14.59
CA ASP A 95 4.42 -22.03 13.58
C ASP A 95 5.88 -22.37 13.92
N LEU A 96 6.12 -23.68 14.08
CA LEU A 96 7.43 -24.26 14.41
C LEU A 96 8.43 -24.18 13.24
N ASP A 97 7.93 -24.17 12.00
CA ASP A 97 8.77 -24.21 10.79
C ASP A 97 9.26 -22.82 10.37
N LEU A 98 8.79 -21.79 11.03
CA LEU A 98 9.26 -20.42 10.85
C LEU A 98 10.14 -20.00 12.04
N PRO A 99 11.32 -19.44 11.81
CA PRO A 99 12.14 -18.88 12.89
C PRO A 99 11.38 -17.83 13.70
N LEU A 100 11.73 -17.66 14.98
CA LEU A 100 11.25 -16.54 15.77
C LEU A 100 11.73 -15.23 15.10
N GLY A 101 10.86 -14.23 15.03
CA GLY A 101 11.12 -13.01 14.26
C GLY A 101 10.45 -13.03 12.87
N THR A 102 9.91 -14.17 12.42
CA THR A 102 9.30 -14.30 11.09
C THR A 102 7.77 -14.29 11.17
N LEU A 103 7.15 -13.51 10.30
CA LEU A 103 5.71 -13.51 10.05
C LEU A 103 5.40 -13.98 8.63
N ARG A 104 4.40 -14.85 8.48
CA ARG A 104 3.95 -15.34 7.17
C ARG A 104 2.44 -15.35 7.06
N LEU A 105 1.92 -14.51 6.18
CA LEU A 105 0.51 -14.55 5.78
C LEU A 105 0.33 -15.48 4.59
N ARG A 106 -0.83 -16.14 4.50
CA ARG A 106 -1.22 -17.02 3.38
C ARG A 106 -2.72 -16.93 3.15
N GLU A 107 -3.16 -17.01 1.91
CA GLU A 107 -4.59 -17.09 1.54
C GLU A 107 -5.17 -18.50 1.69
N GLY A 108 -4.32 -19.50 1.91
CA GLY A 108 -4.71 -20.90 2.10
C GLY A 108 -3.51 -21.82 2.33
N GLY A 109 -3.75 -23.13 2.33
CA GLY A 109 -2.68 -24.16 2.39
C GLY A 109 -2.88 -25.25 3.45
N GLY A 110 -1.96 -26.21 3.54
CA GLY A 110 -1.95 -27.29 4.54
C GLY A 110 -1.81 -26.77 5.98
N HIS A 111 -1.98 -27.67 6.96
CA HIS A 111 -1.93 -27.31 8.38
C HIS A 111 -0.51 -27.18 8.97
N GLY A 112 0.56 -27.59 8.26
CA GLY A 112 1.94 -27.45 8.73
C GLY A 112 2.21 -28.08 10.11
N GLY A 113 1.53 -29.17 10.47
CA GLY A 113 1.64 -29.80 11.79
C GLY A 113 0.79 -29.14 12.89
N GLN A 114 0.24 -27.95 12.69
CA GLN A 114 -0.58 -27.24 13.69
C GLN A 114 -1.97 -27.90 13.84
N ASN A 115 -2.26 -28.41 15.03
CA ASN A 115 -3.46 -29.22 15.29
C ASN A 115 -4.76 -28.41 15.22
N GLY A 116 -4.74 -27.15 15.62
CA GLY A 116 -5.92 -26.26 15.53
C GLY A 116 -6.29 -25.99 14.09
N VAL A 117 -5.30 -25.66 13.23
CA VAL A 117 -5.52 -25.47 11.79
C VAL A 117 -6.00 -26.75 11.12
N ARG A 118 -5.43 -27.93 11.49
CA ARG A 118 -5.91 -29.23 11.01
C ARG A 118 -7.39 -29.43 11.31
N ASN A 119 -7.80 -29.12 12.54
CA ASN A 119 -9.19 -29.27 12.96
C ASN A 119 -10.10 -28.25 12.27
N ILE A 120 -9.65 -27.00 12.06
CA ILE A 120 -10.41 -26.01 11.29
C ILE A 120 -10.61 -26.48 9.85
N ILE A 121 -9.57 -26.96 9.16
CA ILE A 121 -9.68 -27.51 7.81
C ILE A 121 -10.71 -28.64 7.74
N LYS A 122 -10.71 -29.54 8.72
CA LYS A 122 -11.67 -30.65 8.81
C LYS A 122 -13.13 -30.13 8.91
N HIS A 123 -13.39 -29.13 9.74
CA HIS A 123 -14.75 -28.60 9.98
C HIS A 123 -15.20 -27.59 8.90
N ALA A 124 -14.28 -26.86 8.28
CA ALA A 124 -14.58 -25.96 7.17
C ALA A 124 -14.74 -26.70 5.83
N GLY A 125 -14.23 -27.93 5.71
CA GLY A 125 -14.24 -28.72 4.47
C GLY A 125 -13.27 -28.21 3.39
N THR A 126 -12.46 -27.21 3.71
CA THR A 126 -11.48 -26.60 2.79
C THR A 126 -10.26 -26.07 3.55
N LYS A 127 -9.17 -25.89 2.82
CA LYS A 127 -7.93 -25.26 3.31
C LYS A 127 -7.79 -23.79 2.86
N ASP A 128 -8.80 -23.22 2.17
CA ASP A 128 -8.74 -21.93 1.48
C ASP A 128 -9.38 -20.85 2.36
N PHE A 129 -8.64 -20.42 3.39
CA PHE A 129 -8.93 -19.29 4.27
C PHE A 129 -7.64 -18.56 4.66
N ALA A 130 -7.74 -17.27 4.93
CA ALA A 130 -6.58 -16.43 5.28
C ALA A 130 -5.95 -16.85 6.61
N ARG A 131 -4.62 -16.74 6.69
CA ARG A 131 -3.81 -17.15 7.85
C ARG A 131 -2.69 -16.19 8.14
N VAL A 132 -2.41 -16.03 9.43
CA VAL A 132 -1.20 -15.40 9.94
C VAL A 132 -0.41 -16.45 10.71
N ARG A 133 0.76 -16.82 10.20
CA ARG A 133 1.69 -17.79 10.79
C ARG A 133 2.75 -17.02 11.56
N PHE A 134 2.73 -17.16 12.87
CA PHE A 134 3.68 -16.58 13.79
C PHE A 134 4.85 -17.54 14.03
N GLY A 135 6.04 -17.19 13.56
CA GLY A 135 7.23 -18.02 13.72
C GLY A 135 7.67 -18.10 15.19
N ILE A 136 7.83 -19.32 15.69
CA ILE A 136 8.34 -19.59 17.04
C ILE A 136 9.64 -20.40 17.04
N GLY A 137 10.06 -20.89 15.87
CA GLY A 137 11.22 -21.76 15.71
C GLY A 137 11.00 -23.17 16.24
N ARG A 138 11.94 -24.05 15.95
CA ARG A 138 11.95 -25.44 16.46
C ARG A 138 12.79 -25.51 17.75
N PRO A 139 12.42 -26.41 18.70
CA PRO A 139 13.21 -26.60 19.89
C PRO A 139 14.61 -27.13 19.56
N ALA A 140 15.59 -26.71 20.34
CA ALA A 140 16.94 -27.24 20.28
C ALA A 140 17.02 -28.64 20.92
N GLY A 141 17.92 -29.48 20.42
CA GLY A 141 18.22 -30.81 21.01
C GLY A 141 17.07 -31.82 20.90
N LYS A 142 16.77 -32.54 21.98
CA LYS A 142 15.85 -33.68 22.00
C LYS A 142 14.42 -33.30 22.51
N MET A 143 14.16 -32.01 22.75
CA MET A 143 12.86 -31.54 23.24
C MET A 143 11.77 -31.80 22.21
N ARG A 144 10.66 -32.40 22.64
CA ARG A 144 9.51 -32.64 21.75
C ARG A 144 8.78 -31.32 21.43
N ALA A 145 8.34 -31.18 20.19
CA ALA A 145 7.62 -30.00 19.72
C ALA A 145 6.41 -29.63 20.61
N ARG A 146 5.63 -30.63 21.06
CA ARG A 146 4.47 -30.44 21.94
C ARG A 146 4.82 -29.81 23.28
N ASP A 147 6.01 -30.14 23.82
CA ASP A 147 6.43 -29.61 25.13
C ASP A 147 7.01 -28.20 24.95
N TYR A 148 7.64 -27.93 23.81
CA TYR A 148 8.19 -26.61 23.46
C TYR A 148 7.11 -25.53 23.26
N VAL A 149 6.04 -25.83 22.51
CA VAL A 149 4.96 -24.86 22.27
C VAL A 149 4.24 -24.45 23.55
N LEU A 150 4.24 -25.31 24.58
CA LEU A 150 3.67 -25.04 25.89
C LEU A 150 4.60 -24.28 26.84
N GLN A 151 5.84 -23.96 26.42
CA GLN A 151 6.75 -23.12 27.17
C GLN A 151 6.49 -21.64 26.87
N LYS A 152 6.84 -20.78 27.84
CA LYS A 152 6.88 -19.32 27.67
C LYS A 152 8.08 -18.94 26.79
N PHE A 153 8.01 -17.80 26.16
CA PHE A 153 9.21 -17.20 25.55
C PHE A 153 10.25 -16.92 26.64
N SER A 154 11.53 -17.15 26.34
CA SER A 154 12.64 -16.70 27.20
C SER A 154 12.64 -15.17 27.34
N ASN A 155 13.36 -14.64 28.30
CA ASN A 155 13.48 -13.18 28.42
C ASN A 155 14.11 -12.57 27.17
N ASP A 156 15.08 -13.25 26.56
CA ASP A 156 15.76 -12.80 25.34
C ASP A 156 14.82 -12.83 24.12
N ASP A 157 13.95 -13.86 24.05
CA ASP A 157 12.97 -14.01 22.97
C ASP A 157 11.75 -13.10 23.14
N ALA A 158 11.42 -12.69 24.36
CA ALA A 158 10.16 -12.01 24.68
C ALA A 158 10.02 -10.66 23.93
N LEU A 159 11.10 -9.89 23.86
CA LEU A 159 11.09 -8.60 23.15
C LEU A 159 10.80 -8.78 21.67
N LEU A 160 11.47 -9.74 21.04
CA LEU A 160 11.26 -10.06 19.63
C LEU A 160 9.85 -10.62 19.39
N ALA A 161 9.38 -11.53 20.26
CA ALA A 161 8.04 -12.09 20.18
C ALA A 161 6.95 -11.00 20.27
N ASN A 162 7.08 -10.02 21.18
CA ASN A 162 6.17 -8.89 21.28
C ASN A 162 6.14 -8.08 19.99
N LYS A 163 7.29 -7.80 19.40
CA LYS A 163 7.41 -7.09 18.14
C LYS A 163 6.71 -7.82 16.98
N VAL A 164 6.85 -9.15 16.92
CA VAL A 164 6.13 -9.97 15.93
C VAL A 164 4.62 -9.95 16.18
N MET A 165 4.17 -9.94 17.45
CA MET A 165 2.75 -9.86 17.79
C MET A 165 2.12 -8.53 17.37
N GLU A 166 2.82 -7.42 17.61
CA GLU A 166 2.40 -6.09 17.13
C GLU A 166 2.33 -6.03 15.60
N THR A 167 3.33 -6.58 14.92
CA THR A 167 3.34 -6.66 13.44
C THR A 167 2.23 -7.56 12.92
N ALA A 168 1.91 -8.65 13.61
CA ALA A 168 0.78 -9.52 13.24
C ALA A 168 -0.56 -8.80 13.39
N ALA A 169 -0.74 -7.98 14.42
CA ALA A 169 -1.92 -7.13 14.58
C ALA A 169 -2.04 -6.12 13.43
N ASN A 170 -0.94 -5.40 13.09
CA ASN A 170 -0.88 -4.49 11.93
C ASN A 170 -1.25 -5.21 10.61
N ALA A 171 -0.78 -6.44 10.44
CA ALA A 171 -1.05 -7.23 9.24
C ALA A 171 -2.52 -7.63 9.10
N VAL A 172 -3.19 -7.93 10.23
CA VAL A 172 -4.64 -8.23 10.26
C VAL A 172 -5.46 -6.97 9.98
N GLU A 173 -5.12 -5.83 10.59
CA GLU A 173 -5.77 -4.55 10.33
C GLU A 173 -5.62 -4.15 8.86
N PHE A 174 -4.44 -4.31 8.28
CA PHE A 174 -4.18 -4.06 6.87
C PHE A 174 -4.94 -5.04 5.94
N TRP A 175 -5.09 -6.31 6.34
CA TRP A 175 -5.88 -7.28 5.60
C TRP A 175 -7.36 -6.88 5.49
N LEU A 176 -7.93 -6.29 6.52
CA LEU A 176 -9.32 -5.81 6.46
C LEU A 176 -9.53 -4.77 5.36
N ASP A 177 -8.58 -3.86 5.15
CA ASP A 177 -8.68 -2.77 4.18
C ASP A 177 -8.24 -3.18 2.76
N GLU A 178 -7.12 -3.90 2.64
CA GLU A 178 -6.42 -4.12 1.36
C GLU A 178 -6.44 -5.59 0.89
N GLY A 179 -6.96 -6.50 1.72
CA GLY A 179 -7.06 -7.93 1.42
C GLY A 179 -5.75 -8.70 1.59
N ILE A 180 -5.87 -10.05 1.51
CA ILE A 180 -4.78 -10.97 1.90
C ILE A 180 -3.55 -10.86 0.99
N LYS A 181 -3.72 -10.64 -0.33
CA LYS A 181 -2.59 -10.60 -1.27
C LYS A 181 -1.66 -9.41 -1.00
N HIS A 182 -2.24 -8.24 -0.74
CA HIS A 182 -1.48 -7.05 -0.38
C HIS A 182 -0.84 -7.18 1.00
N ALA A 183 -1.55 -7.76 1.98
CA ALA A 183 -1.00 -8.06 3.30
C ALA A 183 0.17 -9.05 3.22
N MET A 184 0.10 -10.09 2.38
CA MET A 184 1.22 -11.02 2.12
C MET A 184 2.44 -10.30 1.55
N SER A 185 2.24 -9.41 0.58
CA SER A 185 3.34 -8.66 -0.04
C SER A 185 4.04 -7.72 0.95
N ARG A 186 3.29 -7.18 1.90
CA ARG A 186 3.79 -6.17 2.84
C ARG A 186 4.44 -6.77 4.08
N PHE A 187 3.85 -7.82 4.66
CA PHE A 187 4.20 -8.29 6.01
C PHE A 187 4.94 -9.63 6.03
N ASN A 188 5.07 -10.34 4.90
CA ASN A 188 5.82 -11.59 4.87
C ASN A 188 7.32 -11.33 4.95
N GLY A 189 8.00 -11.91 5.93
CA GLY A 189 9.46 -11.82 6.06
C GLY A 189 9.96 -11.99 7.47
N ASP A 190 11.25 -11.72 7.63
CA ASP A 190 11.92 -11.60 8.91
C ASP A 190 11.78 -10.15 9.42
N ILE A 191 11.23 -10.01 10.62
CA ILE A 191 10.99 -8.70 11.24
C ILE A 191 12.30 -8.12 11.83
N THR A 192 13.32 -8.95 12.03
CA THR A 192 14.62 -8.53 12.55
C THR A 192 15.48 -7.83 11.49
N GLU A 193 15.42 -8.30 10.23
CA GLU A 193 16.20 -7.75 9.12
C GLU A 193 15.55 -6.50 8.52
N ASN A 194 14.23 -6.47 8.50
CA ASN A 194 13.44 -5.30 8.10
C ASN A 194 13.00 -4.57 9.37
N GLY A 195 13.89 -3.81 9.98
CA GLY A 195 13.55 -3.04 11.20
C GLY A 195 12.14 -2.46 11.10
N THR A 196 11.22 -2.92 11.91
CA THR A 196 9.80 -2.65 12.20
C THR A 196 9.06 -1.49 11.52
N GLU A 197 9.56 -0.99 10.43
CA GLU A 197 8.79 -0.23 9.46
C GLU A 197 8.68 -1.13 8.23
N SER A 198 7.59 -1.90 8.15
CA SER A 198 7.08 -2.28 6.84
C SER A 198 7.15 -1.00 6.01
N LYS A 199 7.98 -0.98 4.94
CA LYS A 199 8.02 0.23 4.08
C LYS A 199 6.57 0.59 3.82
N PRO A 200 6.11 1.75 4.27
CA PRO A 200 4.71 2.14 4.12
C PRO A 200 4.34 1.95 2.65
N ASP A 201 3.16 1.45 2.36
CA ASP A 201 2.75 1.29 0.96
C ASP A 201 2.77 2.66 0.26
N ALA A 202 2.66 2.65 -1.07
CA ALA A 202 2.75 3.91 -1.82
C ALA A 202 1.66 4.90 -1.39
N LYS A 203 0.48 4.44 -0.93
CA LYS A 203 -0.61 5.31 -0.46
C LYS A 203 -0.28 5.92 0.90
N GLU A 204 0.32 5.16 1.79
CA GLU A 204 0.70 5.64 3.12
C GLU A 204 1.93 6.57 3.04
N GLN A 205 2.92 6.24 2.18
CA GLN A 205 4.02 7.15 1.84
C GLN A 205 3.49 8.46 1.27
N LEU A 206 2.46 8.40 0.43
CA LEU A 206 1.81 9.58 -0.14
C LEU A 206 1.17 10.47 0.93
N LYS A 207 0.44 9.88 1.90
CA LYS A 207 -0.12 10.65 3.04
C LYS A 207 0.97 11.32 3.87
N VAL A 208 2.08 10.62 4.11
CA VAL A 208 3.23 11.20 4.84
C VAL A 208 3.84 12.36 4.05
N ALA A 209 4.03 12.19 2.73
CA ALA A 209 4.55 13.25 1.87
C ALA A 209 3.60 14.44 1.78
N GLN A 210 2.28 14.21 1.69
CA GLN A 210 1.26 15.27 1.73
C GLN A 210 1.33 16.08 3.03
N ARG A 211 1.37 15.40 4.17
CA ARG A 211 1.47 16.07 5.48
C ARG A 211 2.79 16.81 5.64
N ALA A 212 3.90 16.28 5.11
CA ALA A 212 5.19 16.98 5.12
C ALA A 212 5.15 18.24 4.26
N HIS A 213 4.46 18.23 3.11
CA HIS A 213 4.24 19.42 2.28
C HIS A 213 3.36 20.46 2.98
N GLU A 214 2.29 20.04 3.65
CA GLU A 214 1.42 20.93 4.44
C GLU A 214 2.20 21.65 5.57
N LEU A 215 3.12 20.94 6.22
CA LEU A 215 3.93 21.47 7.32
C LEU A 215 5.07 22.40 6.84
N ASN A 216 5.60 22.14 5.66
CA ASN A 216 6.66 22.95 5.06
C ASN A 216 6.43 23.07 3.53
N PRO A 217 5.56 24.00 3.11
CA PRO A 217 5.19 24.17 1.71
C PRO A 217 6.33 24.62 0.79
N ASP A 218 7.40 25.17 1.36
CA ASP A 218 8.56 25.65 0.60
C ASP A 218 9.68 24.61 0.43
N ASP A 219 9.53 23.40 1.02
CA ASP A 219 10.43 22.28 0.74
C ASP A 219 9.97 21.51 -0.51
N PRO A 220 10.80 21.43 -1.56
CA PRO A 220 10.46 20.70 -2.78
C PRO A 220 10.43 19.15 -2.59
N LYS A 221 11.10 18.61 -1.58
CA LYS A 221 11.25 17.17 -1.38
C LYS A 221 9.92 16.42 -1.22
N PRO A 222 8.95 16.90 -0.43
CA PRO A 222 7.65 16.25 -0.32
C PRO A 222 6.91 16.16 -1.66
N LEU A 223 6.91 17.23 -2.46
CA LEU A 223 6.29 17.24 -3.79
C LEU A 223 6.99 16.27 -4.75
N GLN A 224 8.32 16.21 -4.74
CA GLN A 224 9.09 15.25 -5.53
C GLN A 224 8.72 13.80 -5.17
N GLU A 225 8.58 13.51 -3.88
CA GLU A 225 8.18 12.18 -3.41
C GLU A 225 6.73 11.85 -3.82
N MET A 226 5.79 12.80 -3.70
CA MET A 226 4.41 12.63 -4.17
C MET A 226 4.36 12.31 -5.66
N ILE A 227 5.10 13.04 -6.49
CA ILE A 227 5.22 12.78 -7.94
C ILE A 227 5.74 11.37 -8.21
N ARG A 228 6.80 10.96 -7.51
CA ARG A 228 7.39 9.62 -7.63
C ARG A 228 6.37 8.53 -7.31
N LEU A 229 5.60 8.71 -6.24
CA LEU A 229 4.59 7.78 -5.79
C LEU A 229 3.40 7.70 -6.75
N HIS A 230 2.90 8.84 -7.25
CA HIS A 230 1.83 8.87 -8.25
C HIS A 230 2.26 8.16 -9.54
N LYS A 231 3.48 8.37 -10.02
CA LYS A 231 4.04 7.63 -11.18
C LYS A 231 4.11 6.12 -10.92
N LYS A 232 4.55 5.70 -9.72
CA LYS A 232 4.58 4.29 -9.31
C LYS A 232 3.18 3.65 -9.30
N MET A 233 2.16 4.40 -8.88
CA MET A 233 0.75 3.97 -8.86
C MET A 233 0.05 4.12 -10.23
N ARG A 234 0.76 4.56 -11.27
CA ARG A 234 0.22 4.87 -12.60
C ARG A 234 -0.88 5.94 -12.62
N ASN A 235 -0.91 6.78 -11.59
CA ASN A 235 -1.80 7.93 -11.50
C ASN A 235 -1.12 9.14 -12.15
N LEU A 236 -1.17 9.19 -13.49
CA LEU A 236 -0.44 10.19 -14.26
C LEU A 236 -1.03 11.60 -14.11
N ASP A 237 -2.32 11.71 -13.86
CA ASP A 237 -2.98 13.02 -13.68
C ASP A 237 -2.51 13.73 -12.41
N ASP A 238 -2.41 13.00 -11.31
CA ASP A 238 -1.86 13.55 -10.08
C ASP A 238 -0.35 13.78 -10.16
N ALA A 239 0.39 12.95 -10.93
CA ALA A 239 1.80 13.21 -11.19
C ALA A 239 2.00 14.52 -11.97
N VAL A 240 1.16 14.80 -12.96
CA VAL A 240 1.18 16.09 -13.71
C VAL A 240 0.88 17.25 -12.78
N ARG A 241 -0.17 17.15 -11.94
CA ARG A 241 -0.47 18.19 -10.94
C ARG A 241 0.72 18.45 -10.01
N GLY A 242 1.37 17.39 -9.54
CA GLY A 242 2.57 17.50 -8.72
C GLY A 242 3.71 18.25 -9.41
N HIS A 243 3.96 17.97 -10.70
CA HIS A 243 4.97 18.70 -11.50
C HIS A 243 4.63 20.19 -11.65
N LEU A 244 3.36 20.53 -11.88
CA LEU A 244 2.93 21.93 -11.97
C LEU A 244 3.10 22.66 -10.63
N MET A 245 2.72 22.04 -9.51
CA MET A 245 2.93 22.60 -8.16
C MET A 245 4.42 22.80 -7.85
N LEU A 246 5.25 21.84 -8.25
CA LEU A 246 6.70 21.94 -8.04
C LEU A 246 7.34 23.02 -8.90
N ALA A 247 6.86 23.22 -10.13
CA ALA A 247 7.29 24.32 -11.00
C ALA A 247 6.94 25.67 -10.39
N GLU A 248 5.71 25.84 -9.88
CA GLU A 248 5.28 27.05 -9.19
C GLU A 248 6.12 27.33 -7.94
N LEU A 249 6.44 26.31 -7.15
CA LEU A 249 7.35 26.43 -6.01
C LEU A 249 8.74 26.91 -6.43
N TYR A 250 9.29 26.35 -7.50
CA TYR A 250 10.59 26.79 -8.02
C TYR A 250 10.56 28.21 -8.60
N ASN A 251 9.43 28.63 -9.18
CA ASN A 251 9.23 30.01 -9.62
C ASN A 251 9.29 30.97 -8.43
N ARG A 252 8.56 30.68 -7.34
CA ARG A 252 8.59 31.48 -6.10
C ARG A 252 9.99 31.54 -5.46
N GLN A 253 10.81 30.52 -5.68
CA GLN A 253 12.18 30.42 -5.17
C GLN A 253 13.24 31.01 -6.11
N ASP A 254 12.83 31.67 -7.19
CA ASP A 254 13.73 32.21 -8.23
C ASP A 254 14.69 31.15 -8.81
N LYS A 255 14.13 29.99 -9.13
CA LYS A 255 14.84 28.84 -9.70
C LYS A 255 14.34 28.48 -11.11
N PRO A 256 14.54 29.35 -12.11
CA PRO A 256 13.89 29.21 -13.41
C PRO A 256 14.30 27.95 -14.19
N LYS A 257 15.51 27.43 -13.98
CA LYS A 257 15.94 26.19 -14.64
C LYS A 257 15.17 24.95 -14.13
N GLN A 258 14.92 24.88 -12.82
CA GLN A 258 14.14 23.81 -12.21
C GLN A 258 12.66 23.94 -12.58
N MET A 259 12.11 25.14 -12.54
CA MET A 259 10.75 25.42 -12.99
C MET A 259 10.50 24.92 -14.42
N LEU A 260 11.35 25.33 -15.38
CA LEU A 260 11.27 24.87 -16.77
C LEU A 260 11.35 23.37 -16.91
N HIS A 261 12.24 22.72 -16.17
CA HIS A 261 12.34 21.26 -16.18
C HIS A 261 11.01 20.58 -15.80
N GLU A 262 10.36 21.05 -14.74
CA GLU A 262 9.10 20.48 -14.28
C GLU A 262 7.96 20.72 -15.28
N TRP A 263 7.87 21.89 -15.88
CA TRP A 263 6.92 22.19 -16.96
C TRP A 263 7.14 21.31 -18.20
N GLU A 264 8.39 21.13 -18.62
CA GLU A 264 8.71 20.21 -19.73
C GLU A 264 8.28 18.77 -19.46
N VAL A 265 8.47 18.30 -18.22
CA VAL A 265 8.04 16.95 -17.83
C VAL A 265 6.51 16.85 -17.81
N ALA A 266 5.82 17.84 -17.25
CA ALA A 266 4.35 17.89 -17.23
C ALA A 266 3.78 17.84 -18.66
N THR A 267 4.30 18.65 -19.57
CA THR A 267 3.84 18.72 -20.96
C THR A 267 4.20 17.49 -21.80
N LYS A 268 5.22 16.72 -21.43
CA LYS A 268 5.51 15.40 -22.02
C LYS A 268 4.49 14.35 -21.60
N ILE A 269 4.06 14.37 -20.33
CA ILE A 269 3.03 13.44 -19.79
C ILE A 269 1.67 13.80 -20.35
N ARG A 270 1.32 15.09 -20.37
CA ARG A 270 0.03 15.60 -20.86
C ARG A 270 0.27 16.66 -21.96
N PRO A 271 0.28 16.26 -23.23
CA PRO A 271 0.48 17.18 -24.37
C PRO A 271 -0.58 18.29 -24.49
N ALA A 272 -1.75 18.13 -23.92
CA ALA A 272 -2.84 19.10 -23.95
C ALA A 272 -2.65 20.30 -23.00
N LEU A 273 -1.53 20.42 -22.29
CA LEU A 273 -1.18 21.58 -21.48
C LEU A 273 -0.62 22.71 -22.39
N ILE A 274 -1.51 23.32 -23.16
CA ILE A 274 -1.14 24.34 -24.17
C ILE A 274 -0.49 25.54 -23.51
N ASP A 275 -1.17 26.16 -22.55
CA ASP A 275 -0.72 27.35 -21.84
C ASP A 275 0.69 27.14 -21.23
N VAL A 276 0.93 25.97 -20.64
CA VAL A 276 2.23 25.65 -20.04
C VAL A 276 3.32 25.49 -21.12
N ARG A 277 2.99 24.99 -22.31
CA ARG A 277 3.95 24.91 -23.42
C ARG A 277 4.30 26.26 -23.96
N GLU A 278 3.33 27.17 -24.07
CA GLU A 278 3.57 28.55 -24.46
C GLU A 278 4.51 29.22 -23.48
N GLU A 279 4.22 29.12 -22.18
CA GLU A 279 5.08 29.64 -21.11
C GLU A 279 6.51 29.07 -21.18
N VAL A 280 6.66 27.78 -21.44
CA VAL A 280 7.98 27.17 -21.64
C VAL A 280 8.73 27.79 -22.84
N ALA A 281 8.04 28.04 -23.96
CA ALA A 281 8.65 28.64 -25.15
C ALA A 281 9.06 30.10 -24.89
N ILE A 282 8.18 30.89 -24.26
CA ILE A 282 8.43 32.29 -23.87
C ILE A 282 9.61 32.37 -22.88
N THR A 283 9.63 31.52 -21.87
CA THR A 283 10.71 31.51 -20.87
C THR A 283 12.06 31.17 -21.51
N TYR A 284 12.09 30.26 -22.50
CA TYR A 284 13.33 30.00 -23.25
C TYR A 284 13.77 31.18 -24.09
N GLU A 285 12.82 31.93 -24.67
CA GLU A 285 13.12 33.17 -25.40
C GLU A 285 13.73 34.20 -24.46
N GLU A 286 13.12 34.48 -23.32
CA GLU A 286 13.62 35.40 -22.29
C GLU A 286 15.03 35.06 -21.80
N GLN A 287 15.35 33.75 -21.76
CA GLN A 287 16.69 33.28 -21.42
C GLN A 287 17.68 33.31 -22.58
N GLY A 288 17.27 33.82 -23.73
CA GLY A 288 18.10 33.86 -24.93
C GLY A 288 18.35 32.51 -25.60
N ASN A 289 17.58 31.46 -25.19
CA ASN A 289 17.71 30.11 -25.73
C ASN A 289 16.79 29.91 -26.96
N THR A 290 17.06 30.66 -28.01
CA THR A 290 16.27 30.66 -29.25
C THR A 290 16.01 29.26 -29.80
N LYS A 291 17.03 28.40 -29.81
CA LYS A 291 16.88 27.02 -30.35
C LYS A 291 15.81 26.21 -29.60
N ARG A 292 15.74 26.30 -28.25
CA ARG A 292 14.74 25.60 -27.47
C ARG A 292 13.37 26.26 -27.60
N ALA A 293 13.29 27.58 -27.63
CA ALA A 293 12.06 28.30 -27.89
C ALA A 293 11.41 27.88 -29.21
N VAL A 294 12.15 27.96 -30.30
CA VAL A 294 11.72 27.51 -31.65
C VAL A 294 11.26 26.03 -31.62
N HIS A 295 12.04 25.17 -31.02
CA HIS A 295 11.70 23.74 -30.95
C HIS A 295 10.35 23.54 -30.17
N THR A 296 10.11 24.29 -29.12
CA THR A 296 8.88 24.19 -28.32
C THR A 296 7.67 24.70 -29.11
N TRP A 297 7.79 25.85 -29.80
CA TRP A 297 6.77 26.37 -30.70
C TRP A 297 6.42 25.38 -31.83
N LEU A 298 7.43 24.77 -32.47
CA LEU A 298 7.18 23.77 -33.50
C LEU A 298 6.49 22.49 -32.98
N LYS A 299 6.76 22.08 -31.74
CA LYS A 299 6.01 20.99 -31.10
C LYS A 299 4.57 21.37 -30.82
N LEU A 300 4.32 22.62 -30.43
CA LEU A 300 2.97 23.12 -30.21
C LEU A 300 2.20 23.18 -31.54
N ALA A 301 2.83 23.66 -32.60
CA ALA A 301 2.26 23.65 -33.96
C ALA A 301 1.88 22.24 -34.42
N GLN A 302 2.74 21.23 -34.20
CA GLN A 302 2.43 19.85 -34.51
C GLN A 302 1.24 19.32 -33.70
N TYR A 303 1.16 19.67 -32.43
CA TYR A 303 0.03 19.27 -31.58
C TYR A 303 -1.28 19.83 -32.10
N HIS A 304 -1.36 21.15 -32.37
CA HIS A 304 -2.56 21.79 -32.92
C HIS A 304 -2.96 21.21 -34.28
N ASN A 305 -2.00 20.98 -35.16
CA ASN A 305 -2.27 20.33 -36.45
C ASN A 305 -2.85 18.92 -36.27
N ALA A 306 -2.36 18.14 -35.30
CA ALA A 306 -2.88 16.80 -35.01
C ALA A 306 -4.31 16.83 -34.43
N GLN A 307 -4.72 17.94 -33.79
CA GLN A 307 -6.09 18.17 -33.32
C GLN A 307 -7.02 18.78 -34.41
N GLY A 308 -6.50 19.11 -35.59
CA GLY A 308 -7.26 19.80 -36.63
C GLY A 308 -7.39 21.31 -36.42
N GLU A 309 -6.70 21.89 -35.46
CA GLU A 309 -6.71 23.29 -35.09
C GLU A 309 -5.68 24.06 -35.93
N ILE A 310 -5.93 24.20 -37.23
CA ILE A 310 -4.95 24.67 -38.21
C ILE A 310 -4.54 26.14 -37.98
N ASP A 311 -5.50 26.99 -37.54
CA ASP A 311 -5.22 28.40 -37.20
C ASP A 311 -4.20 28.49 -36.06
N ASN A 312 -4.38 27.72 -34.99
CA ASN A 312 -3.47 27.67 -33.85
C ASN A 312 -2.12 27.07 -34.26
N ALA A 313 -2.11 26.05 -35.12
CA ALA A 313 -0.87 25.49 -35.66
C ALA A 313 -0.08 26.52 -36.44
N LEU A 314 -0.76 27.35 -37.24
CA LEU A 314 -0.12 28.41 -38.00
C LEU A 314 0.43 29.52 -37.09
N ALA A 315 -0.32 29.94 -36.10
CA ALA A 315 0.10 30.92 -35.10
C ALA A 315 1.40 30.47 -34.37
N ALA A 316 1.42 29.25 -33.87
CA ALA A 316 2.62 28.68 -33.23
C ALA A 316 3.83 28.57 -34.22
N THR A 317 3.54 28.32 -35.50
CA THR A 317 4.61 28.29 -36.55
C THR A 317 5.17 29.69 -36.79
N GLN A 318 4.29 30.73 -36.80
CA GLN A 318 4.71 32.12 -36.96
C GLN A 318 5.64 32.59 -35.85
N GLU A 319 5.36 32.18 -34.60
CA GLU A 319 6.27 32.46 -33.47
C GLU A 319 7.63 31.78 -33.65
N ALA A 320 7.68 30.53 -34.16
CA ALA A 320 8.93 29.88 -34.45
C ALA A 320 9.73 30.60 -35.56
N ILE A 321 9.06 31.13 -36.62
CA ILE A 321 9.67 31.90 -37.69
C ILE A 321 10.14 33.27 -37.19
N ARG A 322 9.37 33.92 -36.31
CA ARG A 322 9.77 35.20 -35.69
C ARG A 322 11.11 35.08 -34.97
N LEU A 323 11.34 33.96 -34.30
CA LEU A 323 12.55 33.69 -33.54
C LEU A 323 13.72 33.20 -34.39
N ASP A 324 13.44 32.46 -35.46
CA ASP A 324 14.43 31.91 -36.40
C ASP A 324 13.86 31.91 -37.82
N PRO A 325 14.00 33.04 -38.55
CA PRO A 325 13.42 33.22 -39.90
C PRO A 325 13.95 32.23 -40.93
N GLU A 326 15.14 31.68 -40.72
CA GLU A 326 15.77 30.72 -41.66
C GLU A 326 15.47 29.25 -41.29
N ASN A 327 14.62 29.02 -40.30
CA ASN A 327 14.30 27.66 -39.85
C ASN A 327 13.53 26.87 -40.93
N ALA A 328 14.18 25.97 -41.59
CA ALA A 328 13.62 25.19 -42.71
C ALA A 328 12.35 24.42 -42.32
N LYS A 329 12.26 23.91 -41.07
CA LYS A 329 11.09 23.17 -40.59
C LYS A 329 9.89 24.10 -40.33
N ALA A 330 10.13 25.27 -39.76
CA ALA A 330 9.09 26.29 -39.56
C ALA A 330 8.50 26.76 -40.87
N MET A 331 9.38 27.05 -41.87
CA MET A 331 8.95 27.42 -43.22
C MET A 331 8.14 26.33 -43.89
N SER A 332 8.55 25.07 -43.77
CA SER A 332 7.79 23.93 -44.29
C SER A 332 6.41 23.82 -43.68
N TYR A 333 6.28 24.01 -42.35
CA TYR A 333 4.99 24.00 -41.64
C TYR A 333 4.09 25.17 -42.03
N GLN A 334 4.66 26.35 -42.24
CA GLN A 334 3.91 27.50 -42.73
C GLN A 334 3.21 27.21 -44.05
N VAL A 335 3.95 26.67 -45.02
CA VAL A 335 3.38 26.26 -46.32
C VAL A 335 2.35 25.18 -46.18
N GLU A 336 2.62 24.14 -45.38
CA GLU A 336 1.69 23.02 -45.18
C GLU A 336 0.38 23.50 -44.57
N PHE A 337 0.43 24.30 -43.49
CA PHE A 337 -0.76 24.71 -42.75
C PHE A 337 -1.55 25.78 -43.50
N THR A 338 -0.88 26.69 -44.24
CA THR A 338 -1.56 27.65 -45.13
C THR A 338 -2.37 26.92 -46.21
N ASN A 339 -1.81 25.89 -46.82
CA ASN A 339 -2.52 25.10 -47.82
C ASN A 339 -3.73 24.36 -47.22
N LYS A 340 -3.65 23.88 -45.97
CA LYS A 340 -4.79 23.25 -45.30
C LYS A 340 -5.94 24.21 -44.94
N LEU A 341 -5.63 25.49 -44.74
CA LEU A 341 -6.66 26.51 -44.48
C LEU A 341 -7.43 26.91 -45.74
N THR A 342 -6.82 26.73 -46.91
CA THR A 342 -7.39 27.14 -48.20
C THR A 342 -8.14 26.02 -48.94
N MET A 343 -8.12 24.80 -48.39
CA MET A 343 -8.89 23.63 -48.84
C MET A 343 -10.19 23.46 -48.03
#